data_5efd874e14c7c7518814c8fe4b6f7439
#
_entry.id   5efd874e14c7c7518814c8fe4b6f7439
#
_cell.length_a   1.000
_cell.length_b   1.000
_cell.length_c   1.000
_cell.angle_alpha   90.00
_cell.angle_beta   90.00
_cell.angle_gamma   90.00
#
_symmetry.space_group_name_H-M   'P 1'
#
loop_
_entity.id
_entity.type
_entity.pdbx_description
1 polymer ?
#
loop_
_entity_poly.entity_id
_entity_poly.type
_entity_poly.pdbx_seq_one_letter_code
_entity_poly.pdbx_strand_id
1 'polypeptide(L)'
;MYPSVSAIIATNGKRPQLLRRAVESIFTQDYPGSIEVVVVFDRVEPDRLEDLSIPANRSLSIVSNTRTGGLAGGRNSGILAADGELIGFCDDDDWWMPAKLSKQVELWQHHPQAVAIASGISVRTNGQDIVRLAPERASFHDFLGSRITEIHPSALLYRRDDLLSSSQRPIGLVDEELPASYGEDYDLLLRATRFGDIYSVQEALIGVLWDRQSFFAGKWQAMADGLSYILRKFPEFEQHPHGLARIAGQVAYVHASLGHRAQAVAYARSALRRDPRQLRAWAALVVASGAVKGQTLLDAVQKTGRGL
;
A
#
# COMPACT_ATOMS: atom_id res chain seq x y z
N MET A 1 -28.85 7.10 -1.58
CA MET A 1 -28.53 5.86 -2.33
C MET A 1 -27.12 5.46 -1.90
N TYR A 2 -26.85 4.17 -1.70
CA TYR A 2 -25.50 3.69 -1.38
C TYR A 2 -24.75 3.42 -2.68
N PRO A 3 -23.55 4.01 -2.91
CA PRO A 3 -22.79 3.76 -4.13
C PRO A 3 -22.38 2.29 -4.23
N SER A 4 -22.26 1.77 -5.45
CA SER A 4 -21.72 0.44 -5.69
C SER A 4 -20.22 0.40 -5.43
N VAL A 5 -19.71 -0.73 -4.93
CA VAL A 5 -18.29 -0.90 -4.58
C VAL A 5 -17.71 -2.11 -5.30
N SER A 6 -16.57 -1.97 -5.95
CA SER A 6 -15.75 -3.09 -6.39
C SER A 6 -14.52 -3.23 -5.50
N ALA A 7 -14.36 -4.39 -4.89
CA ALA A 7 -13.19 -4.77 -4.09
C ALA A 7 -12.24 -5.59 -4.95
N ILE A 8 -11.03 -5.09 -5.16
CA ILE A 8 -10.03 -5.71 -6.04
C ILE A 8 -9.01 -6.46 -5.20
N ILE A 9 -8.81 -7.74 -5.51
CA ILE A 9 -7.79 -8.61 -4.91
C ILE A 9 -6.85 -9.09 -6.00
N ALA A 10 -5.61 -8.61 -6.00
CA ALA A 10 -4.57 -9.14 -6.88
C ALA A 10 -3.82 -10.27 -6.17
N THR A 11 -3.70 -11.43 -6.81
CA THR A 11 -3.04 -12.60 -6.22
C THR A 11 -2.13 -13.33 -7.21
N ASN A 12 -1.08 -13.95 -6.69
CA ASN A 12 -0.22 -14.88 -7.44
C ASN A 12 -0.61 -16.36 -7.20
N GLY A 13 -1.76 -16.61 -6.58
CA GLY A 13 -2.32 -17.95 -6.34
C GLY A 13 -1.63 -18.77 -5.24
N LYS A 14 -0.58 -18.26 -4.59
CA LYS A 14 0.21 -19.03 -3.60
C LYS A 14 -0.43 -19.14 -2.23
N ARG A 15 -1.53 -18.43 -1.98
CA ARG A 15 -2.19 -18.33 -0.68
C ARG A 15 -3.70 -18.62 -0.77
N PRO A 16 -4.12 -19.78 -1.27
CA PRO A 16 -5.52 -20.03 -1.62
C PRO A 16 -6.49 -19.93 -0.43
N GLN A 17 -6.07 -20.31 0.77
CA GLN A 17 -6.90 -20.21 1.97
C GLN A 17 -7.03 -18.78 2.48
N LEU A 18 -5.97 -17.98 2.39
CA LEU A 18 -6.01 -16.57 2.78
C LEU A 18 -6.83 -15.76 1.77
N LEU A 19 -6.70 -16.06 0.47
CA LEU A 19 -7.53 -15.47 -0.57
C LEU A 19 -9.03 -15.70 -0.29
N ARG A 20 -9.43 -16.93 0.07
CA ARG A 20 -10.81 -17.23 0.45
C ARG A 20 -11.28 -16.40 1.64
N ARG A 21 -10.46 -16.32 2.68
CA ARG A 21 -10.75 -15.46 3.84
C ARG A 21 -10.92 -13.99 3.43
N ALA A 22 -10.05 -13.47 2.56
CA ALA A 22 -10.16 -12.10 2.06
C ALA A 22 -11.49 -11.88 1.33
N VAL A 23 -11.86 -12.76 0.40
CA VAL A 23 -13.14 -12.71 -0.33
C VAL A 23 -14.34 -12.79 0.62
N GLU A 24 -14.36 -13.76 1.54
CA GLU A 24 -15.44 -13.92 2.52
C GLU A 24 -15.58 -12.70 3.42
N SER A 25 -14.48 -12.05 3.81
CA SER A 25 -14.52 -10.83 4.62
C SER A 25 -15.18 -9.65 3.89
N ILE A 26 -15.08 -9.62 2.57
CA ILE A 26 -15.75 -8.63 1.73
C ILE A 26 -17.23 -8.98 1.56
N PHE A 27 -17.56 -10.26 1.37
CA PHE A 27 -18.94 -10.70 1.26
C PHE A 27 -19.76 -10.44 2.54
N THR A 28 -19.12 -10.50 3.71
CA THR A 28 -19.75 -10.30 5.02
C THR A 28 -19.80 -8.84 5.47
N GLN A 29 -19.52 -7.87 4.59
CA GLN A 29 -19.70 -6.46 4.90
C GLN A 29 -21.16 -6.12 5.22
N ASP A 30 -21.39 -5.31 6.25
CA ASP A 30 -22.71 -4.81 6.67
C ASP A 30 -23.27 -3.71 5.74
N TYR A 31 -22.63 -3.50 4.61
CA TYR A 31 -22.92 -2.46 3.64
C TYR A 31 -24.17 -2.79 2.81
N PRO A 32 -25.17 -1.87 2.77
CA PRO A 32 -26.42 -2.13 2.06
C PRO A 32 -26.32 -2.04 0.53
N GLY A 33 -25.30 -1.34 0.01
CA GLY A 33 -25.04 -1.24 -1.43
C GLY A 33 -24.53 -2.55 -2.03
N SER A 34 -24.54 -2.64 -3.35
CA SER A 34 -23.94 -3.78 -4.06
C SER A 34 -22.42 -3.79 -3.90
N ILE A 35 -21.87 -5.00 -3.74
CA ILE A 35 -20.41 -5.21 -3.70
C ILE A 35 -20.05 -6.26 -4.74
N GLU A 36 -19.13 -5.90 -5.62
CA GLU A 36 -18.42 -6.81 -6.52
C GLU A 36 -17.04 -7.13 -5.94
N VAL A 37 -16.65 -8.39 -5.94
CA VAL A 37 -15.27 -8.80 -5.67
C VAL A 37 -14.62 -9.17 -6.99
N VAL A 38 -13.54 -8.48 -7.36
CA VAL A 38 -12.76 -8.75 -8.56
C VAL A 38 -11.44 -9.38 -8.14
N VAL A 39 -11.29 -10.69 -8.33
CA VAL A 39 -10.05 -11.41 -8.05
C VAL A 39 -9.22 -11.51 -9.32
N VAL A 40 -8.02 -10.94 -9.28
CA VAL A 40 -7.10 -10.90 -10.42
C VAL A 40 -5.93 -11.84 -10.18
N PHE A 41 -5.82 -12.88 -11.00
CA PHE A 41 -4.70 -13.83 -10.95
C PHE A 41 -3.55 -13.36 -11.82
N ASP A 42 -2.36 -13.18 -11.21
CA ASP A 42 -1.16 -12.69 -11.89
C ASP A 42 -0.25 -13.85 -12.30
N ARG A 43 -0.18 -14.14 -13.62
CA ARG A 43 0.71 -15.15 -14.23
C ARG A 43 0.54 -16.57 -13.68
N VAL A 44 -0.65 -16.90 -13.24
CA VAL A 44 -1.06 -18.24 -12.79
C VAL A 44 -2.44 -18.56 -13.30
N GLU A 45 -2.76 -19.85 -13.43
CA GLU A 45 -4.11 -20.29 -13.76
C GLU A 45 -5.09 -19.85 -12.69
N PRO A 46 -6.21 -19.20 -13.06
CA PRO A 46 -7.20 -18.73 -12.11
C PRO A 46 -7.92 -19.88 -11.38
N ASP A 47 -7.96 -19.79 -10.06
CA ASP A 47 -8.89 -20.58 -9.23
C ASP A 47 -10.28 -19.94 -9.33
N ARG A 48 -11.31 -20.70 -9.69
CA ARG A 48 -12.68 -20.22 -9.87
C ARG A 48 -13.41 -19.93 -8.58
N LEU A 49 -12.87 -20.35 -7.43
CA LEU A 49 -13.44 -20.14 -6.10
C LEU A 49 -14.91 -20.63 -6.00
N GLU A 50 -15.25 -21.73 -6.69
CA GLU A 50 -16.62 -22.30 -6.76
C GLU A 50 -17.11 -22.83 -5.41
N ASP A 51 -16.21 -23.02 -4.45
CA ASP A 51 -16.52 -23.41 -3.07
C ASP A 51 -17.09 -22.27 -2.21
N LEU A 52 -17.04 -21.01 -2.68
CA LEU A 52 -17.55 -19.87 -1.93
C LEU A 52 -19.03 -19.63 -2.19
N SER A 53 -19.81 -19.42 -1.13
CA SER A 53 -21.21 -18.97 -1.23
C SER A 53 -21.26 -17.47 -1.45
N ILE A 54 -21.91 -17.04 -2.54
CA ILE A 54 -22.06 -15.62 -2.87
C ILE A 54 -23.39 -15.12 -2.31
N PRO A 55 -23.40 -14.18 -1.32
CA PRO A 55 -24.62 -13.64 -0.75
C PRO A 55 -25.41 -12.78 -1.75
N ALA A 56 -26.68 -12.51 -1.45
CA ALA A 56 -27.47 -11.53 -2.19
C ALA A 56 -26.78 -10.16 -2.20
N ASN A 57 -26.89 -9.41 -3.29
CA ASN A 57 -26.23 -8.12 -3.53
C ASN A 57 -24.68 -8.18 -3.52
N ARG A 58 -24.12 -9.38 -3.72
CA ARG A 58 -22.67 -9.60 -3.90
C ARG A 58 -22.45 -10.30 -5.23
N SER A 59 -21.31 -10.04 -5.85
CA SER A 59 -20.87 -10.76 -7.06
C SER A 59 -19.37 -11.05 -6.97
N LEU A 60 -18.92 -12.03 -7.75
CA LEU A 60 -17.54 -12.46 -7.86
C LEU A 60 -17.14 -12.51 -9.32
N SER A 61 -16.11 -11.79 -9.67
CA SER A 61 -15.48 -11.79 -10.99
C SER A 61 -14.05 -12.32 -10.89
N ILE A 62 -13.72 -13.31 -11.71
CA ILE A 62 -12.38 -13.88 -11.77
C ILE A 62 -11.71 -13.41 -13.06
N VAL A 63 -10.55 -12.79 -12.94
CA VAL A 63 -9.83 -12.12 -14.03
C VAL A 63 -8.37 -12.59 -14.06
N SER A 64 -7.85 -12.84 -15.25
CA SER A 64 -6.40 -12.99 -15.44
C SER A 64 -5.75 -11.63 -15.65
N ASN A 65 -4.57 -11.40 -15.04
CA ASN A 65 -3.80 -10.20 -15.30
C ASN A 65 -3.31 -10.20 -16.76
N THR A 66 -3.81 -9.27 -17.56
CA THR A 66 -3.40 -9.06 -18.98
C THR A 66 -2.40 -7.92 -19.15
N ARG A 67 -2.00 -7.27 -18.05
CA ARG A 67 -1.09 -6.13 -18.03
C ARG A 67 0.32 -6.55 -17.57
N THR A 68 1.14 -5.57 -17.17
CA THR A 68 2.46 -5.84 -16.61
C THR A 68 2.35 -6.79 -15.41
N GLY A 69 3.17 -7.82 -15.36
CA GLY A 69 3.15 -8.75 -14.24
C GLY A 69 3.59 -8.09 -12.94
N GLY A 70 2.91 -8.44 -11.87
CA GLY A 70 3.13 -7.89 -10.54
C GLY A 70 1.91 -7.15 -10.00
N LEU A 71 2.07 -6.58 -8.81
CA LEU A 71 0.94 -6.03 -8.04
C LEU A 71 0.27 -4.84 -8.76
N ALA A 72 1.07 -3.95 -9.37
CA ALA A 72 0.54 -2.78 -10.09
C ALA A 72 -0.34 -3.20 -11.28
N GLY A 73 0.15 -4.07 -12.15
CA GLY A 73 -0.64 -4.56 -13.30
C GLY A 73 -1.86 -5.36 -12.87
N GLY A 74 -1.74 -6.19 -11.82
CA GLY A 74 -2.87 -6.92 -11.23
C GLY A 74 -3.97 -5.98 -10.74
N ARG A 75 -3.62 -4.95 -9.96
CA ARG A 75 -4.58 -3.92 -9.50
C ARG A 75 -5.22 -3.18 -10.68
N ASN A 76 -4.45 -2.82 -11.69
CA ASN A 76 -4.96 -2.15 -12.88
C ASN A 76 -5.92 -3.02 -13.70
N SER A 77 -5.61 -4.31 -13.87
CA SER A 77 -6.53 -5.25 -14.51
C SER A 77 -7.85 -5.33 -13.75
N GLY A 78 -7.79 -5.29 -12.40
CA GLY A 78 -8.97 -5.23 -11.56
C GLY A 78 -9.76 -3.93 -11.70
N ILE A 79 -9.09 -2.76 -11.68
CA ILE A 79 -9.74 -1.44 -11.86
C ILE A 79 -10.49 -1.38 -13.19
N LEU A 80 -9.87 -1.89 -14.26
CA LEU A 80 -10.45 -1.87 -15.60
C LEU A 80 -11.63 -2.84 -15.76
N ALA A 81 -11.63 -3.96 -15.03
CA ALA A 81 -12.70 -4.95 -15.02
C ALA A 81 -13.85 -4.60 -14.07
N ALA A 82 -13.62 -3.69 -13.12
CA ALA A 82 -14.58 -3.32 -12.09
C ALA A 82 -15.69 -2.41 -12.62
N ASP A 83 -16.92 -2.61 -12.11
CA ASP A 83 -18.11 -1.82 -12.48
C ASP A 83 -18.60 -0.89 -11.35
N GLY A 84 -18.09 -1.04 -10.13
CA GLY A 84 -18.49 -0.23 -8.97
C GLY A 84 -18.08 1.24 -9.11
N GLU A 85 -18.90 2.13 -8.55
CA GLU A 85 -18.60 3.56 -8.45
C GLU A 85 -17.38 3.84 -7.56
N LEU A 86 -17.17 2.98 -6.56
CA LEU A 86 -16.04 3.05 -5.64
C LEU A 86 -15.15 1.81 -5.81
N ILE A 87 -13.85 2.02 -5.68
CA ILE A 87 -12.82 0.97 -5.72
C ILE A 87 -12.14 0.87 -4.36
N GLY A 88 -12.16 -0.32 -3.78
CA GLY A 88 -11.30 -0.69 -2.65
C GLY A 88 -10.31 -1.77 -3.05
N PHE A 89 -9.10 -1.74 -2.47
CA PHE A 89 -8.16 -2.84 -2.60
C PHE A 89 -8.21 -3.73 -1.36
N CYS A 90 -7.90 -5.00 -1.53
CA CYS A 90 -7.64 -5.93 -0.45
C CYS A 90 -6.49 -6.84 -0.88
N ASP A 91 -5.42 -6.90 -0.11
CA ASP A 91 -4.35 -7.85 -0.39
C ASP A 91 -4.83 -9.28 -0.07
N ASP A 92 -4.34 -10.28 -0.79
CA ASP A 92 -4.86 -11.67 -0.70
C ASP A 92 -4.55 -12.38 0.63
N ASP A 93 -3.88 -11.70 1.57
CA ASP A 93 -3.62 -12.12 2.95
C ASP A 93 -4.22 -11.19 4.02
N ASP A 94 -4.89 -10.11 3.61
CA ASP A 94 -5.63 -9.20 4.48
C ASP A 94 -7.10 -9.61 4.62
N TRP A 95 -7.84 -8.91 5.48
CA TRP A 95 -9.30 -9.04 5.58
C TRP A 95 -9.95 -7.74 6.03
N TRP A 96 -11.17 -7.51 5.55
CA TRP A 96 -11.96 -6.35 5.92
C TRP A 96 -12.82 -6.65 7.15
N MET A 97 -12.91 -5.70 8.09
CA MET A 97 -13.86 -5.77 9.20
C MET A 97 -15.28 -5.46 8.71
N PRO A 98 -16.34 -6.05 9.30
CA PRO A 98 -17.69 -5.94 8.77
C PRO A 98 -18.20 -4.52 8.49
N ALA A 99 -17.86 -3.55 9.32
CA ALA A 99 -18.32 -2.16 9.22
C ALA A 99 -17.45 -1.25 8.33
N LYS A 100 -16.46 -1.80 7.59
CA LYS A 100 -15.51 -0.96 6.84
C LYS A 100 -16.21 -0.06 5.83
N LEU A 101 -16.99 -0.65 4.94
CA LEU A 101 -17.61 0.11 3.84
C LEU A 101 -18.66 1.09 4.34
N SER A 102 -19.51 0.70 5.28
CA SER A 102 -20.54 1.57 5.86
C SER A 102 -19.92 2.83 6.46
N LYS A 103 -18.89 2.67 7.29
CA LYS A 103 -18.23 3.80 7.95
C LYS A 103 -17.41 4.67 6.99
N GLN A 104 -16.75 4.07 6.01
CA GLN A 104 -15.99 4.86 5.03
C GLN A 104 -16.90 5.66 4.10
N VAL A 105 -18.02 5.11 3.66
CA VAL A 105 -19.01 5.83 2.84
C VAL A 105 -19.68 6.92 3.65
N GLU A 106 -20.02 6.68 4.91
CA GLU A 106 -20.54 7.71 5.81
C GLU A 106 -19.54 8.87 5.98
N LEU A 107 -18.26 8.58 6.25
CA LEU A 107 -17.24 9.61 6.35
C LEU A 107 -17.08 10.38 5.04
N TRP A 108 -17.21 9.71 3.88
CA TRP A 108 -17.15 10.39 2.58
C TRP A 108 -18.29 11.37 2.35
N GLN A 109 -19.48 11.08 2.89
CA GLN A 109 -20.62 12.01 2.81
C GLN A 109 -20.34 13.31 3.59
N HIS A 110 -19.59 13.23 4.70
CA HIS A 110 -19.15 14.40 5.47
C HIS A 110 -17.97 15.15 4.83
N HIS A 111 -17.17 14.45 4.02
CA HIS A 111 -16.00 15.00 3.33
C HIS A 111 -16.05 14.74 1.82
N PRO A 112 -17.05 15.31 1.08
CA PRO A 112 -17.23 15.01 -0.36
C PRO A 112 -16.05 15.44 -1.22
N GLN A 113 -15.23 16.37 -0.75
CA GLN A 113 -13.99 16.83 -1.39
C GLN A 113 -12.82 15.84 -1.25
N ALA A 114 -12.90 14.87 -0.33
CA ALA A 114 -11.82 13.88 -0.13
C ALA A 114 -11.51 13.14 -1.43
N VAL A 115 -10.23 12.90 -1.69
CA VAL A 115 -9.77 12.12 -2.86
C VAL A 115 -9.83 10.62 -2.61
N ALA A 116 -9.72 10.22 -1.36
CA ALA A 116 -9.91 8.86 -0.89
C ALA A 116 -10.33 8.88 0.58
N ILE A 117 -10.94 7.78 1.04
CA ILE A 117 -11.21 7.54 2.45
C ILE A 117 -10.40 6.33 2.90
N ALA A 118 -9.69 6.49 4.01
CA ALA A 118 -8.93 5.43 4.66
C ALA A 118 -9.57 4.98 5.98
N SER A 119 -8.94 4.04 6.64
CA SER A 119 -9.19 3.65 8.03
C SER A 119 -7.89 3.26 8.72
N GLY A 120 -7.93 3.05 10.03
CA GLY A 120 -6.86 2.38 10.74
C GLY A 120 -6.78 0.89 10.38
N ILE A 121 -5.71 0.25 10.83
CA ILE A 121 -5.43 -1.17 10.63
C ILE A 121 -5.20 -1.89 11.97
N SER A 122 -5.53 -3.17 12.02
CA SER A 122 -5.16 -4.08 13.09
C SER A 122 -4.10 -5.04 12.56
N VAL A 123 -2.87 -4.90 13.03
CA VAL A 123 -1.75 -5.72 12.60
C VAL A 123 -1.66 -6.95 13.47
N ARG A 124 -1.84 -8.14 12.88
CA ARG A 124 -1.63 -9.42 13.56
C ARG A 124 -0.18 -9.85 13.45
N THR A 125 0.49 -9.95 14.60
CA THR A 125 1.88 -10.39 14.67
C THR A 125 2.15 -11.11 16.00
N ASN A 126 2.87 -12.25 15.96
CA ASN A 126 3.17 -13.09 17.13
C ASN A 126 1.92 -13.45 17.97
N GLY A 127 0.78 -13.69 17.30
CA GLY A 127 -0.49 -14.01 17.95
C GLY A 127 -1.19 -12.85 18.66
N GLN A 128 -0.71 -11.61 18.49
CA GLN A 128 -1.30 -10.39 19.05
C GLN A 128 -1.82 -9.48 17.93
N ASP A 129 -2.87 -8.74 18.24
CA ASP A 129 -3.42 -7.71 17.36
C ASP A 129 -2.98 -6.33 17.89
N ILE A 130 -2.25 -5.59 17.06
CA ILE A 130 -1.78 -4.22 17.35
C ILE A 130 -2.57 -3.25 16.50
N VAL A 131 -3.40 -2.43 17.13
CA VAL A 131 -4.18 -1.38 16.45
C VAL A 131 -3.26 -0.20 16.12
N ARG A 132 -3.33 0.25 14.87
CA ARG A 132 -2.65 1.45 14.37
C ARG A 132 -3.70 2.33 13.67
N LEU A 133 -3.96 3.49 14.26
CA LEU A 133 -4.89 4.45 13.68
C LEU A 133 -4.16 5.36 12.70
N ALA A 134 -4.75 5.55 11.54
CA ALA A 134 -4.30 6.55 10.59
C ALA A 134 -4.63 7.96 11.12
N PRO A 135 -3.89 9.02 10.72
CA PRO A 135 -4.28 10.39 11.04
C PRO A 135 -5.67 10.69 10.46
N GLU A 136 -6.48 11.50 11.16
CA GLU A 136 -7.83 11.88 10.70
C GLU A 136 -7.83 12.45 9.29
N ARG A 137 -6.77 13.19 8.95
CA ARG A 137 -6.54 13.80 7.64
C ARG A 137 -5.08 13.67 7.27
N ALA A 138 -4.80 13.37 5.99
CA ALA A 138 -3.45 13.34 5.43
C ALA A 138 -3.42 14.08 4.09
N SER A 139 -2.53 15.05 3.99
CA SER A 139 -2.28 15.88 2.81
C SER A 139 -1.07 15.39 2.00
N PHE A 140 -0.88 15.95 0.82
CA PHE A 140 0.34 15.72 0.02
C PHE A 140 1.62 16.01 0.79
N HIS A 141 1.64 17.11 1.58
CA HIS A 141 2.79 17.50 2.39
C HIS A 141 3.12 16.46 3.48
N ASP A 142 2.09 15.88 4.11
CA ASP A 142 2.28 14.83 5.11
C ASP A 142 2.90 13.57 4.49
N PHE A 143 2.49 13.21 3.27
CA PHE A 143 3.08 12.09 2.54
C PHE A 143 4.51 12.37 2.05
N LEU A 144 4.86 13.60 1.75
CA LEU A 144 6.28 13.93 1.53
C LEU A 144 7.12 13.68 2.79
N GLY A 145 6.59 14.01 3.97
CA GLY A 145 7.27 13.81 5.27
C GLY A 145 7.35 12.35 5.71
N SER A 146 6.28 11.58 5.50
CA SER A 146 6.16 10.19 5.95
C SER A 146 5.36 9.35 4.95
N ARG A 147 5.66 8.04 4.88
CA ARG A 147 4.82 7.11 4.09
C ARG A 147 3.45 6.87 4.74
N ILE A 148 3.27 7.18 6.01
CA ILE A 148 2.05 6.95 6.81
C ILE A 148 1.53 5.52 6.59
N THR A 149 2.25 4.53 7.11
CA THR A 149 1.99 3.10 6.86
C THR A 149 0.66 2.60 7.39
N GLU A 150 0.01 3.38 8.25
CA GLU A 150 -1.34 3.17 8.77
C GLU A 150 -2.40 3.36 7.67
N ILE A 151 -2.11 4.20 6.66
CA ILE A 151 -2.92 4.31 5.43
C ILE A 151 -2.47 3.19 4.49
N HIS A 152 -2.89 1.97 4.82
CA HIS A 152 -2.56 0.75 4.08
C HIS A 152 -3.40 0.66 2.78
N PRO A 153 -2.89 0.08 1.69
CA PRO A 153 -3.68 -0.10 0.46
C PRO A 153 -5.04 -0.74 0.69
N SER A 154 -5.10 -1.80 1.51
CA SER A 154 -6.36 -2.49 1.84
C SER A 154 -7.33 -1.64 2.67
N ALA A 155 -6.86 -0.55 3.28
CA ALA A 155 -7.69 0.37 4.07
C ALA A 155 -8.33 1.48 3.23
N LEU A 156 -7.96 1.64 1.97
CA LEU A 156 -8.36 2.75 1.11
C LEU A 156 -9.63 2.44 0.30
N LEU A 157 -10.39 3.50 0.03
CA LEU A 157 -11.53 3.52 -0.88
C LEU A 157 -11.38 4.75 -1.78
N TYR A 158 -11.46 4.56 -3.11
CA TYR A 158 -11.32 5.59 -4.14
C TYR A 158 -12.58 5.69 -4.98
N ARG A 159 -12.80 6.82 -5.68
CA ARG A 159 -13.75 6.87 -6.80
C ARG A 159 -13.13 6.21 -8.03
N ARG A 160 -13.88 5.35 -8.68
CA ARG A 160 -13.41 4.66 -9.90
C ARG A 160 -13.04 5.66 -11.00
N ASP A 161 -13.85 6.68 -11.19
CA ASP A 161 -13.62 7.69 -12.23
C ASP A 161 -12.33 8.49 -12.02
N ASP A 162 -11.93 8.72 -10.76
CA ASP A 162 -10.65 9.36 -10.44
C ASP A 162 -9.48 8.47 -10.86
N LEU A 163 -9.57 7.15 -10.65
CA LEU A 163 -8.54 6.17 -11.05
C LEU A 163 -8.50 5.94 -12.58
N LEU A 164 -9.64 6.04 -13.26
CA LEU A 164 -9.70 5.95 -14.73
C LEU A 164 -9.36 7.26 -15.44
N SER A 165 -9.08 8.32 -14.69
CA SER A 165 -8.84 9.68 -15.23
C SER A 165 -10.03 10.23 -16.04
N SER A 166 -11.24 9.76 -15.77
CA SER A 166 -12.47 10.20 -16.42
C SER A 166 -13.19 11.33 -15.66
N SER A 167 -12.65 11.74 -14.52
CA SER A 167 -13.14 12.83 -13.68
C SER A 167 -12.30 14.10 -13.78
N GLN A 168 -12.68 15.14 -13.03
CA GLN A 168 -11.86 16.35 -12.85
C GLN A 168 -10.63 16.13 -11.94
N ARG A 169 -10.48 14.95 -11.35
CA ARG A 169 -9.37 14.52 -10.51
C ARG A 169 -8.69 13.29 -11.13
N PRO A 170 -7.92 13.48 -12.21
CA PRO A 170 -7.31 12.37 -12.95
C PRO A 170 -6.12 11.79 -12.16
N ILE A 171 -6.40 11.02 -11.11
CA ILE A 171 -5.36 10.31 -10.32
C ILE A 171 -4.62 9.32 -11.22
N GLY A 172 -5.37 8.60 -12.05
CA GLY A 172 -4.86 7.59 -12.97
C GLY A 172 -4.63 6.23 -12.32
N LEU A 173 -4.40 5.24 -13.16
CA LEU A 173 -4.11 3.87 -12.76
C LEU A 173 -2.83 3.76 -11.91
N VAL A 174 -2.65 2.65 -11.22
CA VAL A 174 -1.41 2.34 -10.49
C VAL A 174 -0.23 2.34 -11.48
N ASP A 175 0.90 2.91 -11.09
CA ASP A 175 2.04 3.06 -11.98
C ASP A 175 2.77 1.71 -12.21
N GLU A 176 2.68 1.17 -13.41
CA GLU A 176 3.30 -0.09 -13.80
C GLU A 176 4.80 0.06 -14.19
N GLU A 177 5.28 1.30 -14.35
CA GLU A 177 6.70 1.56 -14.64
C GLU A 177 7.57 1.50 -13.38
N LEU A 178 6.93 1.48 -12.19
CA LEU A 178 7.64 1.33 -10.92
C LEU A 178 8.41 0.00 -10.85
N PRO A 179 9.73 0.03 -10.65
CA PRO A 179 10.56 -1.17 -10.60
C PRO A 179 10.04 -2.21 -9.59
N ALA A 180 9.69 -3.40 -10.08
CA ALA A 180 9.12 -4.51 -9.31
C ALA A 180 7.87 -4.14 -8.49
N SER A 181 7.12 -3.10 -8.89
CA SER A 181 6.00 -2.52 -8.15
C SER A 181 6.36 -2.06 -6.72
N TYR A 182 7.62 -1.73 -6.44
CA TYR A 182 8.00 -1.30 -5.10
C TYR A 182 7.57 0.14 -4.83
N GLY A 183 6.60 0.32 -3.94
CA GLY A 183 6.07 1.63 -3.55
C GLY A 183 4.98 2.15 -4.49
N GLU A 184 4.31 1.28 -5.23
CA GLU A 184 3.19 1.64 -6.11
C GLU A 184 2.01 2.25 -5.33
N ASP A 185 1.81 1.79 -4.09
CA ASP A 185 0.84 2.36 -3.15
C ASP A 185 1.21 3.79 -2.75
N TYR A 186 2.50 4.01 -2.46
CA TYR A 186 3.00 5.33 -2.09
C TYR A 186 2.95 6.31 -3.27
N ASP A 187 3.28 5.85 -4.48
CA ASP A 187 3.09 6.63 -5.71
C ASP A 187 1.64 7.05 -5.91
N LEU A 188 0.70 6.09 -5.74
CA LEU A 188 -0.72 6.35 -5.89
C LEU A 188 -1.22 7.37 -4.86
N LEU A 189 -0.78 7.28 -3.60
CA LEU A 189 -1.12 8.22 -2.54
C LEU A 189 -0.58 9.63 -2.84
N LEU A 190 0.66 9.75 -3.29
CA LEU A 190 1.26 11.03 -3.68
C LEU A 190 0.52 11.67 -4.87
N ARG A 191 0.12 10.88 -5.88
CA ARG A 191 -0.67 11.39 -7.01
C ARG A 191 -2.06 11.82 -6.57
N ALA A 192 -2.74 10.99 -5.80
CA ALA A 192 -4.09 11.28 -5.32
C ALA A 192 -4.13 12.56 -4.49
N THR A 193 -3.20 12.73 -3.56
CA THR A 193 -3.18 13.87 -2.65
C THR A 193 -2.77 15.20 -3.29
N ARG A 194 -2.37 15.22 -4.56
CA ARG A 194 -2.30 16.48 -5.34
C ARG A 194 -3.67 17.09 -5.65
N PHE A 195 -4.74 16.28 -5.59
CA PHE A 195 -6.12 16.70 -5.89
C PHE A 195 -6.97 16.96 -4.66
N GLY A 196 -6.45 16.71 -3.47
CA GLY A 196 -7.12 16.90 -2.19
C GLY A 196 -6.59 15.97 -1.11
N ASP A 197 -7.20 15.98 0.05
CA ASP A 197 -6.74 15.21 1.19
C ASP A 197 -7.43 13.84 1.28
N ILE A 198 -6.77 12.92 1.99
CA ILE A 198 -7.33 11.66 2.45
C ILE A 198 -7.87 11.86 3.87
N TYR A 199 -9.09 11.41 4.13
CA TYR A 199 -9.67 11.36 5.46
C TYR A 199 -9.77 9.92 5.95
N SER A 200 -9.64 9.70 7.26
CA SER A 200 -9.58 8.35 7.82
C SER A 200 -10.60 8.14 8.94
N VAL A 201 -11.35 7.06 8.84
CA VAL A 201 -12.16 6.56 9.96
C VAL A 201 -11.23 6.19 11.10
N GLN A 202 -11.51 6.72 12.31
CA GLN A 202 -10.67 6.55 13.50
C GLN A 202 -10.94 5.20 14.18
N GLU A 203 -11.00 4.14 13.39
CA GLU A 203 -11.14 2.75 13.81
C GLU A 203 -10.27 1.84 12.94
N ALA A 204 -9.83 0.71 13.51
CA ALA A 204 -9.14 -0.32 12.74
C ALA A 204 -10.18 -1.16 11.99
N LEU A 205 -10.32 -0.95 10.69
CA LEU A 205 -11.32 -1.62 9.85
C LEU A 205 -10.71 -2.64 8.87
N ILE A 206 -9.40 -2.87 8.98
CA ILE A 206 -8.63 -3.86 8.21
C ILE A 206 -7.80 -4.69 9.18
N GLY A 207 -7.76 -6.00 8.95
CA GLY A 207 -6.76 -6.87 9.55
C GLY A 207 -5.62 -7.13 8.56
N VAL A 208 -4.38 -6.91 9.01
CA VAL A 208 -3.14 -7.11 8.24
C VAL A 208 -2.29 -8.18 8.89
N LEU A 209 -1.84 -9.16 8.12
CA LEU A 209 -1.02 -10.26 8.64
C LEU A 209 0.48 -9.98 8.47
N TRP A 210 1.18 -9.69 9.58
CA TRP A 210 2.63 -9.41 9.58
C TRP A 210 3.51 -10.58 10.01
N ASP A 211 2.96 -11.73 10.34
CA ASP A 211 3.74 -12.92 10.76
C ASP A 211 4.52 -13.57 9.60
N ARG A 212 4.52 -12.96 8.44
CA ARG A 212 5.15 -13.47 7.24
C ARG A 212 6.26 -12.55 6.76
N GLN A 213 7.24 -13.18 6.12
CA GLN A 213 8.29 -12.43 5.46
C GLN A 213 7.69 -11.57 4.33
N SER A 214 7.95 -10.26 4.37
CA SER A 214 7.51 -9.33 3.32
C SER A 214 7.92 -9.84 1.93
N PHE A 215 7.06 -9.65 0.92
CA PHE A 215 7.37 -9.96 -0.48
C PHE A 215 8.68 -9.30 -0.95
N PHE A 216 9.01 -8.15 -0.39
CA PHE A 216 10.23 -7.41 -0.71
C PHE A 216 11.43 -7.74 0.20
N ALA A 217 11.28 -8.65 1.17
CA ALA A 217 12.41 -9.03 2.02
C ALA A 217 13.58 -9.56 1.17
N GLY A 218 14.75 -8.96 1.34
CA GLY A 218 15.95 -9.30 0.56
C GLY A 218 15.99 -8.77 -0.88
N LYS A 219 14.94 -8.14 -1.40
CA LYS A 219 14.90 -7.55 -2.75
C LYS A 219 15.45 -6.10 -2.74
N TRP A 220 16.65 -5.94 -2.22
CA TRP A 220 17.28 -4.64 -1.99
C TRP A 220 17.37 -3.78 -3.26
N GLN A 221 17.70 -4.39 -4.42
CA GLN A 221 17.80 -3.63 -5.67
C GLN A 221 16.45 -3.04 -6.08
N ALA A 222 15.36 -3.82 -6.03
CA ALA A 222 14.02 -3.34 -6.34
C ALA A 222 13.61 -2.18 -5.42
N MET A 223 13.98 -2.24 -4.13
CA MET A 223 13.74 -1.16 -3.19
C MET A 223 14.52 0.12 -3.55
N ALA A 224 15.81 0.00 -3.91
CA ALA A 224 16.62 1.16 -4.31
C ALA A 224 16.06 1.81 -5.57
N ASP A 225 15.74 1.00 -6.57
CA ASP A 225 15.25 1.46 -7.87
C ASP A 225 13.88 2.12 -7.74
N GLY A 226 12.95 1.53 -6.98
CA GLY A 226 11.62 2.07 -6.73
C GLY A 226 11.67 3.40 -5.97
N LEU A 227 12.45 3.49 -4.88
CA LEU A 227 12.60 4.75 -4.13
C LEU A 227 13.26 5.85 -4.98
N SER A 228 14.25 5.48 -5.80
CA SER A 228 14.89 6.43 -6.71
C SER A 228 13.94 6.89 -7.83
N TYR A 229 13.06 6.00 -8.30
CA TYR A 229 12.01 6.34 -9.25
C TYR A 229 11.04 7.36 -8.64
N ILE A 230 10.54 7.12 -7.42
CA ILE A 230 9.65 8.05 -6.70
C ILE A 230 10.30 9.43 -6.54
N LEU A 231 11.57 9.50 -6.13
CA LEU A 231 12.26 10.78 -5.99
C LEU A 231 12.37 11.55 -7.30
N ARG A 232 12.59 10.87 -8.44
CA ARG A 232 12.61 11.52 -9.76
C ARG A 232 11.24 11.99 -10.21
N LYS A 233 10.19 11.22 -9.90
CA LYS A 233 8.80 11.51 -10.30
C LYS A 233 8.18 12.65 -9.50
N PHE A 234 8.62 12.85 -8.26
CA PHE A 234 8.08 13.85 -7.34
C PHE A 234 9.18 14.85 -6.93
N PRO A 235 9.51 15.84 -7.78
CA PRO A 235 10.54 16.84 -7.47
C PRO A 235 10.21 17.71 -6.25
N GLU A 236 8.95 17.71 -5.78
CA GLU A 236 8.50 18.39 -4.57
C GLU A 236 9.24 17.93 -3.31
N PHE A 237 9.85 16.74 -3.32
CA PHE A 237 10.73 16.29 -2.24
C PHE A 237 11.93 17.23 -2.02
N GLU A 238 12.39 17.94 -3.07
CA GLU A 238 13.48 18.93 -2.95
C GLU A 238 13.11 20.08 -1.99
N GLN A 239 11.81 20.39 -1.88
CA GLN A 239 11.27 21.41 -1.00
C GLN A 239 10.91 20.87 0.39
N HIS A 240 11.10 19.56 0.63
CA HIS A 240 10.79 18.88 1.89
C HIS A 240 12.04 18.17 2.47
N PRO A 241 12.98 18.93 3.12
CA PRO A 241 14.26 18.38 3.54
C PRO A 241 14.16 17.13 4.42
N HIS A 242 13.19 17.09 5.35
CA HIS A 242 12.98 15.93 6.22
C HIS A 242 12.55 14.69 5.43
N GLY A 243 11.58 14.84 4.52
CA GLY A 243 11.11 13.74 3.66
C GLY A 243 12.20 13.22 2.73
N LEU A 244 12.96 14.13 2.12
CA LEU A 244 14.10 13.76 1.29
C LEU A 244 15.19 13.05 2.10
N ALA A 245 15.48 13.50 3.33
CA ALA A 245 16.41 12.83 4.23
C ALA A 245 15.95 11.42 4.60
N ARG A 246 14.65 11.24 4.84
CA ARG A 246 14.05 9.94 5.15
C ARG A 246 14.25 8.94 4.00
N ILE A 247 13.92 9.34 2.76
CA ILE A 247 14.07 8.45 1.61
C ILE A 247 15.55 8.22 1.29
N ALA A 248 16.39 9.26 1.33
CA ALA A 248 17.83 9.12 1.14
C ALA A 248 18.45 8.17 2.17
N GLY A 249 18.00 8.21 3.43
CA GLY A 249 18.40 7.27 4.47
C GLY A 249 18.01 5.82 4.16
N GLN A 250 16.81 5.59 3.60
CA GLN A 250 16.38 4.27 3.15
C GLN A 250 17.24 3.77 1.98
N VAL A 251 17.46 4.62 0.96
CA VAL A 251 18.31 4.28 -0.19
C VAL A 251 19.74 3.99 0.25
N ALA A 252 20.29 4.78 1.20
CA ALA A 252 21.60 4.53 1.77
C ALA A 252 21.70 3.13 2.40
N TYR A 253 20.70 2.75 3.20
CA TYR A 253 20.65 1.47 3.88
C TYR A 253 20.57 0.30 2.88
N VAL A 254 19.77 0.45 1.84
CA VAL A 254 19.64 -0.54 0.78
C VAL A 254 20.97 -0.72 0.03
N HIS A 255 21.65 0.35 -0.38
CA HIS A 255 22.96 0.26 -1.01
C HIS A 255 24.01 -0.34 -0.08
N ALA A 256 23.98 -0.02 1.21
CA ALA A 256 24.89 -0.67 2.18
C ALA A 256 24.65 -2.17 2.26
N SER A 257 23.38 -2.62 2.24
CA SER A 257 23.00 -4.02 2.27
C SER A 257 23.40 -4.78 0.98
N LEU A 258 23.47 -4.09 -0.16
CA LEU A 258 23.97 -4.59 -1.44
C LEU A 258 25.52 -4.59 -1.53
N GLY A 259 26.22 -4.02 -0.55
CA GLY A 259 27.68 -3.87 -0.59
C GLY A 259 28.17 -2.67 -1.42
N HIS A 260 27.28 -1.82 -1.91
CA HIS A 260 27.58 -0.63 -2.70
C HIS A 260 28.02 0.54 -1.77
N ARG A 261 29.21 0.41 -1.16
CA ARG A 261 29.70 1.30 -0.10
C ARG A 261 29.75 2.77 -0.50
N ALA A 262 30.20 3.09 -1.71
CA ALA A 262 30.31 4.49 -2.16
C ALA A 262 28.92 5.16 -2.23
N GLN A 263 27.94 4.50 -2.83
CA GLN A 263 26.57 5.00 -2.90
C GLN A 263 25.93 5.10 -1.52
N ALA A 264 26.09 4.07 -0.68
CA ALA A 264 25.59 4.08 0.69
C ALA A 264 26.08 5.30 1.48
N VAL A 265 27.39 5.57 1.44
CA VAL A 265 28.00 6.72 2.12
C VAL A 265 27.53 8.05 1.53
N ALA A 266 27.40 8.16 0.21
CA ALA A 266 26.92 9.37 -0.47
C ALA A 266 25.47 9.71 -0.04
N TYR A 267 24.57 8.73 -0.11
CA TYR A 267 23.17 8.91 0.31
C TYR A 267 23.04 9.15 1.83
N ALA A 268 23.79 8.44 2.66
CA ALA A 268 23.81 8.65 4.10
C ALA A 268 24.26 10.08 4.48
N ARG A 269 25.33 10.58 3.86
CA ARG A 269 25.78 11.97 4.05
C ARG A 269 24.73 12.98 3.58
N SER A 270 24.08 12.71 2.45
CA SER A 270 22.99 13.55 1.94
C SER A 270 21.81 13.62 2.93
N ALA A 271 21.41 12.48 3.49
CA ALA A 271 20.37 12.40 4.50
C ALA A 271 20.75 13.16 5.78
N LEU A 272 21.95 12.90 6.33
CA LEU A 272 22.40 13.48 7.60
C LEU A 272 22.67 14.98 7.55
N ARG A 273 23.00 15.53 6.38
CA ARG A 273 23.10 16.99 6.20
C ARG A 273 21.74 17.68 6.32
N ARG A 274 20.64 17.00 5.96
CA ARG A 274 19.28 17.53 6.02
C ARG A 274 18.59 17.24 7.34
N ASP A 275 18.85 16.04 7.88
CA ASP A 275 18.32 15.60 9.17
C ASP A 275 19.34 14.70 9.87
N PRO A 276 20.13 15.25 10.82
CA PRO A 276 21.11 14.46 11.58
C PRO A 276 20.50 13.33 12.44
N ARG A 277 19.19 13.35 12.66
CA ARG A 277 18.46 12.33 13.44
C ARG A 277 18.00 11.14 12.62
N GLN A 278 18.34 11.06 11.32
CA GLN A 278 17.96 9.94 10.44
C GLN A 278 18.69 8.65 10.84
N LEU A 279 18.04 7.83 11.66
CA LEU A 279 18.61 6.58 12.17
C LEU A 279 18.99 5.62 11.05
N ARG A 280 18.22 5.57 9.94
CA ARG A 280 18.52 4.72 8.79
C ARG A 280 19.83 5.09 8.11
N ALA A 281 20.15 6.38 8.06
CA ALA A 281 21.42 6.86 7.50
C ALA A 281 22.61 6.45 8.38
N TRP A 282 22.49 6.55 9.68
CA TRP A 282 23.50 6.02 10.62
C TRP A 282 23.65 4.51 10.52
N ALA A 283 22.54 3.78 10.46
CA ALA A 283 22.54 2.33 10.25
C ALA A 283 23.22 1.95 8.93
N ALA A 284 22.99 2.71 7.86
CA ALA A 284 23.66 2.51 6.57
C ALA A 284 25.19 2.67 6.67
N LEU A 285 25.68 3.65 7.42
CA LEU A 285 27.12 3.84 7.64
C LEU A 285 27.74 2.64 8.40
N VAL A 286 27.03 2.14 9.42
CA VAL A 286 27.47 0.95 10.18
C VAL A 286 27.52 -0.28 9.27
N VAL A 287 26.50 -0.52 8.45
CA VAL A 287 26.50 -1.64 7.49
C VAL A 287 27.58 -1.45 6.43
N ALA A 288 27.75 -0.24 5.89
CA ALA A 288 28.77 0.06 4.87
C ALA A 288 30.20 -0.10 5.40
N SER A 289 30.44 0.05 6.70
CA SER A 289 31.75 -0.22 7.31
C SER A 289 32.12 -1.71 7.32
N GLY A 290 31.12 -2.59 7.16
CA GLY A 290 31.30 -4.05 7.24
C GLY A 290 31.19 -4.63 8.66
N ALA A 291 30.90 -3.79 9.68
CA ALA A 291 30.79 -4.23 11.07
C ALA A 291 29.58 -5.15 11.31
N VAL A 292 28.48 -4.93 10.56
CA VAL A 292 27.22 -5.71 10.68
C VAL A 292 26.63 -5.93 9.29
N LYS A 293 26.03 -7.13 9.06
CA LYS A 293 25.26 -7.38 7.84
C LYS A 293 23.91 -6.64 7.89
N GLY A 294 23.47 -6.07 6.75
CA GLY A 294 22.21 -5.34 6.67
C GLY A 294 21.00 -6.17 7.11
N GLN A 295 20.91 -7.42 6.68
CA GLN A 295 19.79 -8.29 7.10
C GLN A 295 19.76 -8.51 8.62
N THR A 296 20.89 -8.74 9.25
CA THR A 296 20.98 -8.95 10.72
C THR A 296 20.50 -7.72 11.50
N LEU A 297 20.85 -6.52 11.02
CA LEU A 297 20.40 -5.27 11.66
C LEU A 297 18.89 -5.06 11.45
N LEU A 298 18.38 -5.36 10.25
CA LEU A 298 16.95 -5.32 9.95
C LEU A 298 16.16 -6.24 10.87
N ASP A 299 16.58 -7.50 10.99
CA ASP A 299 15.92 -8.50 11.84
C ASP A 299 15.91 -8.07 13.33
N ALA A 300 17.00 -7.45 13.79
CA ALA A 300 17.06 -6.91 15.15
C ALA A 300 16.08 -5.76 15.39
N VAL A 301 15.91 -4.87 14.42
CA VAL A 301 14.95 -3.73 14.51
C VAL A 301 13.51 -4.22 14.41
N GLN A 302 13.21 -5.17 13.52
CA GLN A 302 11.87 -5.74 13.39
C GLN A 302 11.36 -6.41 14.67
N LYS A 303 12.26 -7.05 15.46
CA LYS A 303 11.91 -7.61 16.77
C LYS A 303 11.40 -6.56 17.77
N THR A 304 11.69 -5.28 17.57
CA THR A 304 11.20 -4.19 18.42
C THR A 304 9.82 -3.67 17.97
N GLY A 305 9.17 -4.29 16.98
CA GLY A 305 7.89 -3.87 16.42
C GLY A 305 7.96 -2.59 15.55
N ARG A 306 9.16 -2.15 15.20
CA ARG A 306 9.40 -1.00 14.31
C ARG A 306 9.89 -1.48 12.96
N GLY A 307 9.31 -0.96 11.87
CA GLY A 307 9.86 -1.12 10.54
C GLY A 307 11.07 -0.18 10.31
N LEU A 308 12.04 -0.62 9.51
CA LEU A 308 13.10 0.24 8.99
C LEU A 308 12.60 1.10 7.83
#